data_73795a544a5c018bf2e38146b328b869
#
_entry.id   73795a544a5c018bf2e38146b328b869
#
_cell.length_a   1.000
_cell.length_b   1.000
_cell.length_c   1.000
_cell.angle_alpha   90.00
_cell.angle_beta   90.00
_cell.angle_gamma   90.00
#
_symmetry.space_group_name_H-M   'P 1'
#
loop_
_entity.id
_entity.type
_entity.pdbx_description
1 polymer ?
#
loop_
_entity_poly.entity_id
_entity_poly.type
_entity_poly.pdbx_seq_one_letter_code
_entity_poly.pdbx_strand_id
1 'polypeptide(L)'
;MISFENVSKVFGQGATQVQVLKNLTFSVPQGQFCTVMGPSGSGKSTILHLAAGLTPLSAGEVHVDDVRLAQMTDRDAALFRRRRIGIVFQFFHLLPYLTAEENVALPLLLDGCPNSTITESTERVLRLVELLDRRHHKPAELSGGQMQRAAIARALVTRPRVILADEPTGNLDSNASTAIMQLLRRSNAELGVTILMVTHDPVCASYGQRVIRVMDGRIVEDIDVGETPPRLSLVRPVSGA
;
A
#
# COMPACT_ATOMS: atom_id res chain seq x y z
N MET A 1 14.10 4.36 -4.62
CA MET A 1 13.33 3.78 -3.48
C MET A 1 12.52 2.55 -3.90
N ILE A 2 11.61 2.63 -4.87
CA ILE A 2 11.01 1.46 -5.53
C ILE A 2 11.38 1.54 -7.01
N SER A 3 11.88 0.47 -7.62
CA SER A 3 12.08 0.40 -9.08
C SER A 3 11.59 -0.92 -9.64
N PHE A 4 11.00 -0.83 -10.81
CA PHE A 4 10.59 -1.93 -11.67
C PHE A 4 11.36 -1.78 -12.99
N GLU A 5 12.11 -2.80 -13.38
CA GLU A 5 12.95 -2.79 -14.58
C GLU A 5 12.58 -3.96 -15.49
N ASN A 6 11.91 -3.66 -16.61
CA ASN A 6 11.44 -4.65 -17.61
C ASN A 6 10.64 -5.81 -16.98
N VAL A 7 9.81 -5.50 -15.96
CA VAL A 7 9.12 -6.52 -15.18
C VAL A 7 7.97 -7.13 -15.96
N SER A 8 7.98 -8.45 -16.03
CA SER A 8 6.88 -9.24 -16.56
C SER A 8 6.40 -10.28 -15.55
N LYS A 9 5.09 -10.52 -15.53
CA LYS A 9 4.48 -11.55 -14.68
C LYS A 9 3.49 -12.39 -15.48
N VAL A 10 3.73 -13.70 -15.41
CA VAL A 10 2.86 -14.73 -16.00
C VAL A 10 2.34 -15.61 -14.87
N PHE A 11 1.06 -15.92 -14.86
CA PHE A 11 0.43 -16.90 -14.00
C PHE A 11 -0.02 -18.10 -14.83
N GLY A 12 -0.17 -19.26 -14.17
CA GLY A 12 -0.57 -20.51 -14.82
C GLY A 12 0.60 -21.24 -15.49
N GLN A 13 0.29 -22.39 -16.09
CA GLN A 13 1.27 -23.24 -16.80
C GLN A 13 0.67 -23.75 -18.13
N GLY A 14 1.51 -23.96 -19.13
CA GLY A 14 1.10 -24.49 -20.43
C GLY A 14 0.01 -23.62 -21.09
N ALA A 15 -1.08 -24.25 -21.51
CA ALA A 15 -2.17 -23.58 -22.25
C ALA A 15 -3.01 -22.60 -21.40
N THR A 16 -2.86 -22.61 -20.05
CA THR A 16 -3.56 -21.71 -19.12
C THR A 16 -2.73 -20.50 -18.71
N GLN A 17 -1.61 -20.25 -19.38
CA GLN A 17 -0.75 -19.10 -19.09
C GLN A 17 -1.45 -17.78 -19.40
N VAL A 18 -1.45 -16.88 -18.40
CA VAL A 18 -1.95 -15.50 -18.57
C VAL A 18 -0.83 -14.54 -18.20
N GLN A 19 -0.39 -13.74 -19.17
CA GLN A 19 0.59 -12.69 -18.91
C GLN A 19 -0.13 -11.45 -18.38
N VAL A 20 0.02 -11.20 -17.07
CA VAL A 20 -0.65 -10.11 -16.34
C VAL A 20 0.15 -8.81 -16.43
N LEU A 21 1.49 -8.87 -16.39
CA LEU A 21 2.35 -7.69 -16.56
C LEU A 21 3.31 -7.91 -17.73
N LYS A 22 3.53 -6.84 -18.53
CA LYS A 22 4.24 -6.89 -19.81
C LYS A 22 5.31 -5.80 -19.87
N ASN A 23 6.55 -6.14 -19.48
CA ASN A 23 7.72 -5.26 -19.54
C ASN A 23 7.50 -3.89 -18.87
N LEU A 24 6.97 -3.89 -17.63
CA LEU A 24 6.80 -2.66 -16.86
C LEU A 24 8.15 -2.10 -16.44
N THR A 25 8.33 -0.80 -16.69
CA THR A 25 9.50 -0.05 -16.21
C THR A 25 9.03 1.28 -15.63
N PHE A 26 9.23 1.49 -14.33
CA PHE A 26 8.99 2.75 -13.65
C PHE A 26 9.73 2.76 -12.30
N SER A 27 9.91 3.94 -11.74
CA SER A 27 10.48 4.08 -10.40
C SER A 27 9.64 5.04 -9.55
N VAL A 28 9.65 4.84 -8.23
CA VAL A 28 9.05 5.75 -7.25
C VAL A 28 10.17 6.26 -6.36
N PRO A 29 10.53 7.55 -6.42
CA PRO A 29 11.51 8.17 -5.54
C PRO A 29 11.14 8.05 -4.05
N GLN A 30 12.13 8.21 -3.19
CA GLN A 30 11.90 8.26 -1.74
C GLN A 30 10.98 9.44 -1.39
N GLY A 31 10.02 9.21 -0.50
CA GLY A 31 9.08 10.23 -0.04
C GLY A 31 7.97 10.57 -1.02
N GLN A 32 7.95 10.01 -2.23
CA GLN A 32 6.88 10.26 -3.19
C GLN A 32 5.63 9.43 -2.86
N PHE A 33 4.45 10.05 -2.99
CA PHE A 33 3.18 9.34 -3.03
C PHE A 33 2.80 9.08 -4.50
N CYS A 34 3.01 7.86 -4.96
CA CYS A 34 2.68 7.42 -6.30
C CYS A 34 1.42 6.55 -6.30
N THR A 35 0.50 6.82 -7.23
CA THR A 35 -0.71 6.02 -7.41
C THR A 35 -0.65 5.28 -8.75
N VAL A 36 -0.91 3.97 -8.71
CA VAL A 36 -1.14 3.16 -9.93
C VAL A 36 -2.64 3.01 -10.12
N MET A 37 -3.13 3.50 -11.24
CA MET A 37 -4.55 3.50 -11.58
C MET A 37 -4.83 2.64 -12.82
N GLY A 38 -6.01 2.03 -12.87
CA GLY A 38 -6.45 1.26 -14.05
C GLY A 38 -7.71 0.44 -13.76
N PRO A 39 -8.33 -0.16 -14.80
CA PRO A 39 -9.51 -0.99 -14.64
C PRO A 39 -9.22 -2.25 -13.82
N SER A 40 -10.28 -2.93 -13.37
CA SER A 40 -10.14 -4.24 -12.71
C SER A 40 -9.45 -5.22 -13.68
N GLY A 41 -8.54 -6.06 -13.14
CA GLY A 41 -7.78 -7.02 -13.95
C GLY A 41 -6.57 -6.45 -14.70
N SER A 42 -6.28 -5.15 -14.65
CA SER A 42 -5.13 -4.55 -15.35
C SER A 42 -3.76 -4.89 -14.77
N GLY A 43 -3.68 -5.61 -13.63
CA GLY A 43 -2.43 -6.02 -13.00
C GLY A 43 -1.99 -5.16 -11.80
N LYS A 44 -2.81 -4.21 -11.32
CA LYS A 44 -2.45 -3.28 -10.22
C LYS A 44 -2.04 -3.98 -8.93
N SER A 45 -2.87 -4.87 -8.39
CA SER A 45 -2.54 -5.62 -7.17
C SER A 45 -1.32 -6.53 -7.38
N THR A 46 -1.09 -7.02 -8.61
CA THR A 46 0.12 -7.77 -8.95
C THR A 46 1.38 -6.91 -8.81
N ILE A 47 1.33 -5.63 -9.20
CA ILE A 47 2.43 -4.67 -9.00
C ILE A 47 2.73 -4.54 -7.51
N LEU A 48 1.72 -4.35 -6.66
CA LEU A 48 1.92 -4.28 -5.21
C LEU A 48 2.47 -5.59 -4.63
N HIS A 49 1.95 -6.74 -5.06
CA HIS A 49 2.43 -8.04 -4.59
C HIS A 49 3.89 -8.29 -4.96
N LEU A 50 4.31 -7.84 -6.14
CA LEU A 50 5.72 -7.89 -6.55
C LEU A 50 6.57 -6.95 -5.69
N ALA A 51 6.13 -5.69 -5.46
CA ALA A 51 6.83 -4.75 -4.59
C ALA A 51 6.91 -5.23 -3.13
N ALA A 52 5.92 -5.99 -2.66
CA ALA A 52 5.91 -6.59 -1.34
C ALA A 52 6.76 -7.88 -1.25
N GLY A 53 7.28 -8.42 -2.36
CA GLY A 53 7.92 -9.73 -2.40
C GLY A 53 6.95 -10.86 -1.98
N LEU A 54 5.64 -10.71 -2.26
CA LEU A 54 4.60 -11.71 -1.98
C LEU A 54 4.43 -12.70 -3.13
N THR A 55 4.90 -12.35 -4.32
CA THR A 55 4.88 -13.23 -5.49
C THR A 55 6.18 -13.06 -6.27
N PRO A 56 6.78 -14.15 -6.80
CA PRO A 56 7.95 -14.03 -7.63
C PRO A 56 7.63 -13.41 -8.99
N LEU A 57 8.57 -12.65 -9.56
CA LEU A 57 8.47 -12.17 -10.94
C LEU A 57 8.77 -13.30 -11.95
N SER A 58 8.32 -13.14 -13.19
CA SER A 58 8.62 -14.07 -14.29
C SER A 58 9.83 -13.61 -15.10
N ALA A 59 10.03 -12.28 -15.20
CA ALA A 59 11.20 -11.66 -15.84
C ALA A 59 11.38 -10.23 -15.33
N GLY A 60 12.58 -9.67 -15.51
CA GLY A 60 12.94 -8.32 -15.06
C GLY A 60 13.41 -8.27 -13.61
N GLU A 61 13.42 -7.09 -13.02
CA GLU A 61 13.90 -6.86 -11.66
C GLU A 61 12.99 -5.90 -10.90
N VAL A 62 12.82 -6.17 -9.59
CA VAL A 62 12.14 -5.26 -8.66
C VAL A 62 13.08 -4.98 -7.49
N HIS A 63 13.31 -3.70 -7.24
CA HIS A 63 14.07 -3.21 -6.10
C HIS A 63 13.16 -2.39 -5.18
N VAL A 64 13.30 -2.57 -3.89
CA VAL A 64 12.64 -1.77 -2.87
C VAL A 64 13.64 -1.46 -1.77
N ASP A 65 13.84 -0.18 -1.45
CA ASP A 65 14.81 0.28 -0.44
C ASP A 65 16.21 -0.29 -0.70
N ASP A 66 16.68 -0.21 -1.95
CA ASP A 66 17.99 -0.71 -2.41
C ASP A 66 18.20 -2.23 -2.28
N VAL A 67 17.11 -2.97 -2.02
CA VAL A 67 17.13 -4.43 -1.92
C VAL A 67 16.50 -5.05 -3.17
N ARG A 68 17.23 -5.98 -3.79
CA ARG A 68 16.77 -6.78 -4.94
C ARG A 68 15.90 -7.92 -4.44
N LEU A 69 14.59 -7.86 -4.67
CA LEU A 69 13.64 -8.83 -4.09
C LEU A 69 13.82 -10.25 -4.64
N ALA A 70 14.22 -10.40 -5.91
CA ALA A 70 14.43 -11.71 -6.56
C ALA A 70 15.54 -12.57 -5.92
N GLN A 71 16.42 -11.97 -5.11
CA GLN A 71 17.55 -12.68 -4.47
C GLN A 71 17.27 -13.08 -3.03
N MET A 72 16.08 -12.72 -2.49
CA MET A 72 15.72 -13.03 -1.11
C MET A 72 15.24 -14.47 -0.94
N THR A 73 15.66 -15.08 0.15
CA THR A 73 14.97 -16.29 0.65
C THR A 73 13.59 -15.91 1.21
N ASP A 74 12.68 -16.87 1.34
CA ASP A 74 11.36 -16.64 1.93
C ASP A 74 11.45 -16.03 3.34
N ARG A 75 12.45 -16.46 4.13
CA ARG A 75 12.73 -15.94 5.46
C ARG A 75 13.14 -14.47 5.41
N ASP A 76 14.07 -14.13 4.52
CA ASP A 76 14.57 -12.76 4.39
C ASP A 76 13.48 -11.83 3.86
N ALA A 77 12.68 -12.30 2.90
CA ALA A 77 11.52 -11.58 2.39
C ALA A 77 10.47 -11.31 3.48
N ALA A 78 10.22 -12.29 4.38
CA ALA A 78 9.31 -12.11 5.51
C ALA A 78 9.84 -11.07 6.52
N LEU A 79 11.13 -11.10 6.84
CA LEU A 79 11.80 -10.11 7.70
C LEU A 79 11.81 -8.72 7.07
N PHE A 80 12.10 -8.64 5.76
CA PHE A 80 12.07 -7.39 5.00
C PHE A 80 10.68 -6.75 5.02
N ARG A 81 9.63 -7.53 4.71
CA ARG A 81 8.23 -7.04 4.81
C ARG A 81 7.92 -6.51 6.19
N ARG A 82 8.24 -7.27 7.25
CA ARG A 82 7.96 -6.88 8.63
C ARG A 82 8.60 -5.56 9.03
N ARG A 83 9.86 -5.33 8.61
CA ARG A 83 10.68 -4.22 9.11
C ARG A 83 10.70 -3.00 8.20
N ARG A 84 10.47 -3.17 6.89
CA ARG A 84 10.67 -2.11 5.89
C ARG A 84 9.40 -1.70 5.14
N ILE A 85 8.39 -2.56 5.14
CA ILE A 85 7.17 -2.36 4.36
C ILE A 85 5.95 -2.37 5.27
N GLY A 86 5.13 -1.32 5.19
CA GLY A 86 3.77 -1.31 5.71
C GLY A 86 2.80 -1.70 4.60
N ILE A 87 1.90 -2.65 4.85
CA ILE A 87 0.88 -3.03 3.87
C ILE A 87 -0.49 -2.66 4.40
N VAL A 88 -1.26 -1.95 3.56
CA VAL A 88 -2.65 -1.57 3.81
C VAL A 88 -3.52 -2.25 2.75
N PHE A 89 -4.47 -3.06 3.17
CA PHE A 89 -5.37 -3.83 2.29
C PHE A 89 -6.78 -3.24 2.26
N GLN A 90 -7.53 -3.57 1.23
CA GLN A 90 -8.94 -3.22 1.08
C GLN A 90 -9.81 -3.80 2.19
N PHE A 91 -9.55 -5.04 2.63
CA PHE A 91 -10.33 -5.75 3.65
C PHE A 91 -9.71 -5.69 5.06
N PHE A 92 -8.93 -4.66 5.38
CA PHE A 92 -8.32 -4.38 6.69
C PHE A 92 -7.40 -5.48 7.22
N HIS A 93 -7.77 -6.74 7.12
CA HIS A 93 -7.07 -7.92 7.63
C HIS A 93 -6.65 -7.77 9.11
N LEU A 94 -7.56 -7.24 9.92
CA LEU A 94 -7.41 -7.25 11.37
C LEU A 94 -7.78 -8.61 11.93
N LEU A 95 -7.05 -9.05 12.95
CA LEU A 95 -7.36 -10.28 13.66
C LEU A 95 -8.59 -10.04 14.57
N PRO A 96 -9.70 -10.78 14.39
CA PRO A 96 -10.98 -10.45 14.99
C PRO A 96 -11.02 -10.61 16.51
N TYR A 97 -10.12 -11.42 17.08
CA TYR A 97 -10.05 -11.66 18.51
C TYR A 97 -9.18 -10.68 19.27
N LEU A 98 -8.34 -9.92 18.57
CA LEU A 98 -7.45 -8.89 19.10
C LEU A 98 -8.13 -7.53 19.08
N THR A 99 -7.82 -6.69 20.08
CA THR A 99 -8.19 -5.28 20.11
C THR A 99 -7.47 -4.49 19.01
N ALA A 100 -7.87 -3.23 18.78
CA ALA A 100 -7.18 -2.33 17.85
C ALA A 100 -5.70 -2.16 18.24
N GLU A 101 -5.41 -1.96 19.53
CA GLU A 101 -4.05 -1.82 20.05
C GLU A 101 -3.21 -3.07 19.81
N GLU A 102 -3.76 -4.26 20.11
CA GLU A 102 -3.08 -5.54 19.91
C GLU A 102 -2.82 -5.81 18.41
N ASN A 103 -3.78 -5.51 17.55
CA ASN A 103 -3.60 -5.59 16.09
C ASN A 103 -2.47 -4.68 15.60
N VAL A 104 -2.40 -3.45 16.11
CA VAL A 104 -1.37 -2.48 15.74
C VAL A 104 0.00 -2.89 16.30
N ALA A 105 0.07 -3.45 17.50
CA ALA A 105 1.31 -3.89 18.15
C ALA A 105 1.92 -5.14 17.49
N LEU A 106 1.12 -5.94 16.77
CA LEU A 106 1.50 -7.26 16.28
C LEU A 106 2.83 -7.32 15.51
N PRO A 107 3.17 -6.40 14.58
CA PRO A 107 4.45 -6.44 13.88
C PRO A 107 5.66 -6.32 14.82
N LEU A 108 5.56 -5.48 15.86
CA LEU A 108 6.62 -5.28 16.85
C LEU A 108 6.76 -6.48 17.80
N LEU A 109 5.64 -7.09 18.18
CA LEU A 109 5.62 -8.33 18.96
C LEU A 109 6.32 -9.46 18.20
N LEU A 110 6.00 -9.63 16.93
CA LEU A 110 6.62 -10.64 16.06
C LEU A 110 8.10 -10.37 15.78
N ASP A 111 8.55 -9.13 15.91
CA ASP A 111 9.97 -8.76 15.77
C ASP A 111 10.75 -8.87 17.08
N GLY A 112 10.08 -9.23 18.21
CA GLY A 112 10.69 -9.43 19.52
C GLY A 112 11.09 -8.11 20.19
N CYS A 113 10.42 -7.01 19.89
CA CYS A 113 10.70 -5.71 20.51
C CYS A 113 10.38 -5.72 22.01
N PRO A 114 11.11 -4.93 22.84
CA PRO A 114 10.79 -4.75 24.25
C PRO A 114 9.39 -4.16 24.47
N ASN A 115 8.71 -4.56 25.55
CA ASN A 115 7.35 -4.08 25.86
C ASN A 115 7.24 -2.55 25.92
N SER A 116 8.22 -1.87 26.47
CA SER A 116 8.24 -0.39 26.51
C SER A 116 8.20 0.22 25.11
N THR A 117 9.01 -0.31 24.18
CA THR A 117 9.04 0.13 22.77
C THR A 117 7.71 -0.16 22.07
N ILE A 118 7.10 -1.33 22.34
CA ILE A 118 5.81 -1.71 21.78
C ILE A 118 4.73 -0.73 22.22
N THR A 119 4.61 -0.50 23.54
CA THR A 119 3.61 0.40 24.11
C THR A 119 3.75 1.83 23.56
N GLU A 120 4.96 2.40 23.60
CA GLU A 120 5.21 3.76 23.12
C GLU A 120 4.92 3.91 21.63
N SER A 121 5.40 2.97 20.81
CA SER A 121 5.21 3.02 19.35
C SER A 121 3.74 2.84 18.98
N THR A 122 3.03 1.93 19.64
CA THR A 122 1.62 1.66 19.40
C THR A 122 0.76 2.87 19.78
N GLU A 123 0.98 3.44 20.96
CA GLU A 123 0.24 4.62 21.39
C GLU A 123 0.49 5.82 20.47
N ARG A 124 1.72 6.04 20.03
CA ARG A 124 2.09 7.10 19.10
C ARG A 124 1.32 6.98 17.76
N VAL A 125 1.25 5.79 17.17
CA VAL A 125 0.55 5.63 15.89
C VAL A 125 -0.97 5.64 16.05
N LEU A 126 -1.51 5.14 17.17
CA LEU A 126 -2.95 5.24 17.47
C LEU A 126 -3.39 6.70 17.65
N ARG A 127 -2.54 7.56 18.23
CA ARG A 127 -2.79 9.03 18.28
C ARG A 127 -2.76 9.63 16.87
N LEU A 128 -1.79 9.27 16.04
CA LEU A 128 -1.65 9.76 14.65
C LEU A 128 -2.90 9.47 13.81
N VAL A 129 -3.48 8.27 13.97
CA VAL A 129 -4.67 7.86 13.23
C VAL A 129 -5.99 8.20 13.94
N GLU A 130 -5.95 8.94 15.07
CA GLU A 130 -7.11 9.36 15.87
C GLU A 130 -7.98 8.17 16.31
N LEU A 131 -7.33 7.12 16.85
CA LEU A 131 -8.00 5.88 17.27
C LEU A 131 -7.66 5.51 18.74
N LEU A 132 -6.97 6.39 19.48
CA LEU A 132 -6.52 6.09 20.82
C LEU A 132 -7.68 5.76 21.79
N ASP A 133 -8.80 6.49 21.68
CA ASP A 133 -9.99 6.31 22.53
C ASP A 133 -10.72 4.99 22.22
N ARG A 134 -10.39 4.33 21.14
CA ARG A 134 -10.93 3.05 20.70
C ARG A 134 -9.94 1.90 20.77
N ARG A 135 -8.77 2.11 21.39
CA ARG A 135 -7.67 1.14 21.38
C ARG A 135 -8.04 -0.24 21.91
N HIS A 136 -8.96 -0.32 22.87
CA HIS A 136 -9.42 -1.56 23.48
C HIS A 136 -10.61 -2.21 22.78
N HIS A 137 -11.15 -1.59 21.72
CA HIS A 137 -12.26 -2.16 20.95
C HIS A 137 -11.72 -3.24 20.00
N LYS A 138 -12.52 -4.30 19.80
CA LYS A 138 -12.27 -5.32 18.80
C LYS A 138 -12.80 -4.89 17.43
N PRO A 139 -12.35 -5.50 16.32
CA PRO A 139 -12.81 -5.15 14.97
C PRO A 139 -14.34 -5.12 14.81
N ALA A 140 -15.06 -6.05 15.46
CA ALA A 140 -16.53 -6.08 15.41
C ALA A 140 -17.23 -4.86 16.07
N GLU A 141 -16.51 -4.10 16.87
CA GLU A 141 -16.99 -2.91 17.59
C GLU A 141 -16.55 -1.60 16.90
N LEU A 142 -15.85 -1.71 15.77
CA LEU A 142 -15.30 -0.58 15.01
C LEU A 142 -16.07 -0.39 13.69
N SER A 143 -16.25 0.88 13.28
CA SER A 143 -16.71 1.17 11.92
C SER A 143 -15.66 0.79 10.87
N GLY A 144 -16.07 0.68 9.59
CA GLY A 144 -15.14 0.41 8.49
C GLY A 144 -13.96 1.39 8.42
N GLY A 145 -14.24 2.69 8.57
CA GLY A 145 -13.22 3.73 8.62
C GLY A 145 -12.28 3.59 9.83
N GLN A 146 -12.80 3.20 11.00
CA GLN A 146 -11.98 2.92 12.19
C GLN A 146 -11.11 1.67 12.01
N MET A 147 -11.66 0.60 11.42
CA MET A 147 -10.87 -0.59 11.07
C MET A 147 -9.73 -0.26 10.10
N GLN A 148 -10.00 0.59 9.10
CA GLN A 148 -8.96 1.01 8.15
C GLN A 148 -7.89 1.89 8.82
N ARG A 149 -8.28 2.79 9.72
CA ARG A 149 -7.31 3.56 10.54
C ARG A 149 -6.43 2.63 11.38
N ALA A 150 -6.98 1.58 11.99
CA ALA A 150 -6.21 0.57 12.72
C ALA A 150 -5.24 -0.20 11.78
N ALA A 151 -5.67 -0.57 10.57
CA ALA A 151 -4.83 -1.21 9.58
C ALA A 151 -3.66 -0.30 9.13
N ILE A 152 -3.92 1.01 8.93
CA ILE A 152 -2.88 2.00 8.63
C ILE A 152 -1.92 2.17 9.83
N ALA A 153 -2.43 2.25 11.06
CA ALA A 153 -1.61 2.32 12.26
C ALA A 153 -0.69 1.10 12.37
N ARG A 154 -1.21 -0.11 12.12
CA ARG A 154 -0.42 -1.34 12.07
C ARG A 154 0.68 -1.28 10.99
N ALA A 155 0.38 -0.72 9.83
CA ALA A 155 1.35 -0.54 8.77
C ALA A 155 2.45 0.47 9.15
N LEU A 156 2.15 1.49 9.96
CA LEU A 156 3.06 2.57 10.36
C LEU A 156 3.88 2.28 11.63
N VAL A 157 3.48 1.30 12.46
CA VAL A 157 4.04 1.11 13.81
C VAL A 157 5.53 0.78 13.80
N THR A 158 6.01 0.07 12.78
CA THR A 158 7.42 -0.29 12.58
C THR A 158 8.25 0.84 11.97
N ARG A 159 7.67 2.01 11.70
CA ARG A 159 8.29 3.12 10.95
C ARG A 159 8.82 2.65 9.59
N PRO A 160 7.99 2.09 8.73
CA PRO A 160 8.43 1.56 7.46
C PRO A 160 8.94 2.68 6.56
N ARG A 161 9.81 2.34 5.61
CA ARG A 161 10.22 3.28 4.55
C ARG A 161 9.22 3.35 3.40
N VAL A 162 8.45 2.28 3.22
CA VAL A 162 7.47 2.14 2.14
C VAL A 162 6.13 1.69 2.70
N ILE A 163 5.04 2.31 2.25
CA ILE A 163 3.68 1.81 2.40
C ILE A 163 3.18 1.36 1.02
N LEU A 164 2.67 0.14 0.97
CA LEU A 164 1.97 -0.44 -0.16
C LEU A 164 0.48 -0.50 0.18
N ALA A 165 -0.36 0.24 -0.55
CA ALA A 165 -1.79 0.33 -0.28
C ALA A 165 -2.63 -0.23 -1.43
N ASP A 166 -3.32 -1.34 -1.18
CA ASP A 166 -4.20 -2.01 -2.16
C ASP A 166 -5.65 -1.59 -1.92
N GLU A 167 -6.20 -0.72 -2.78
CA GLU A 167 -7.57 -0.22 -2.74
C GLU A 167 -8.00 0.22 -1.31
N PRO A 168 -7.24 1.11 -0.63
CA PRO A 168 -7.40 1.36 0.81
C PRO A 168 -8.74 1.95 1.22
N THR A 169 -9.57 2.35 0.25
CA THR A 169 -10.90 2.96 0.45
C THR A 169 -12.04 2.15 -0.17
N GLY A 170 -11.74 1.01 -0.82
CA GLY A 170 -12.69 0.27 -1.62
C GLY A 170 -13.92 -0.27 -0.87
N ASN A 171 -13.88 -0.36 0.47
CA ASN A 171 -14.98 -0.83 1.31
C ASN A 171 -15.52 0.28 2.24
N LEU A 172 -15.30 1.55 1.91
CA LEU A 172 -15.66 2.69 2.76
C LEU A 172 -16.66 3.61 2.05
N ASP A 173 -17.47 4.31 2.84
CA ASP A 173 -18.25 5.43 2.34
C ASP A 173 -17.36 6.63 1.94
N SER A 174 -17.94 7.61 1.24
CA SER A 174 -17.21 8.75 0.69
C SER A 174 -16.52 9.61 1.76
N ASN A 175 -17.13 9.77 2.94
CA ASN A 175 -16.57 10.57 4.03
C ASN A 175 -15.38 9.85 4.66
N ALA A 176 -15.53 8.56 4.96
CA ALA A 176 -14.46 7.73 5.48
C ALA A 176 -13.32 7.63 4.46
N SER A 177 -13.62 7.46 3.17
CA SER A 177 -12.62 7.43 2.08
C SER A 177 -11.78 8.70 2.06
N THR A 178 -12.42 9.87 2.11
CA THR A 178 -11.73 11.16 2.17
C THR A 178 -10.80 11.24 3.38
N ALA A 179 -11.29 10.85 4.56
CA ALA A 179 -10.49 10.88 5.80
C ALA A 179 -9.28 9.93 5.73
N ILE A 180 -9.43 8.74 5.14
CA ILE A 180 -8.33 7.79 4.94
C ILE A 180 -7.29 8.33 3.95
N MET A 181 -7.73 8.92 2.85
CA MET A 181 -6.81 9.50 1.86
C MET A 181 -6.04 10.69 2.44
N GLN A 182 -6.68 11.55 3.22
CA GLN A 182 -6.01 12.63 3.95
C GLN A 182 -5.01 12.10 4.97
N LEU A 183 -5.34 11.02 5.70
CA LEU A 183 -4.44 10.37 6.63
C LEU A 183 -3.19 9.82 5.94
N LEU A 184 -3.34 9.13 4.81
CA LEU A 184 -2.20 8.61 4.02
C LEU A 184 -1.32 9.77 3.52
N ARG A 185 -1.92 10.83 2.98
CA ARG A 185 -1.19 12.01 2.52
C ARG A 185 -0.45 12.72 3.65
N ARG A 186 -1.09 12.91 4.81
CA ARG A 186 -0.45 13.47 6.01
C ARG A 186 0.72 12.59 6.46
N SER A 187 0.54 11.27 6.49
CA SER A 187 1.60 10.33 6.84
C SER A 187 2.79 10.40 5.87
N ASN A 188 2.54 10.55 4.57
CA ASN A 188 3.59 10.76 3.58
C ASN A 188 4.36 12.07 3.84
N ALA A 189 3.65 13.18 4.03
CA ALA A 189 4.26 14.50 4.22
C ALA A 189 5.02 14.63 5.56
N GLU A 190 4.45 14.14 6.67
CA GLU A 190 5.02 14.32 8.02
C GLU A 190 6.09 13.27 8.36
N LEU A 191 5.94 12.03 7.87
CA LEU A 191 6.86 10.95 8.19
C LEU A 191 7.89 10.68 7.07
N GLY A 192 7.73 11.30 5.90
CA GLY A 192 8.60 11.09 4.74
C GLY A 192 8.52 9.67 4.16
N VAL A 193 7.46 8.92 4.50
CA VAL A 193 7.27 7.54 4.02
C VAL A 193 6.89 7.54 2.54
N THR A 194 7.52 6.69 1.74
CA THR A 194 7.15 6.49 0.33
C THR A 194 5.85 5.69 0.25
N ILE A 195 4.89 6.12 -0.56
CA ILE A 195 3.62 5.41 -0.72
C ILE A 195 3.46 4.98 -2.18
N LEU A 196 3.22 3.68 -2.39
CA LEU A 196 2.73 3.14 -3.65
C LEU A 196 1.32 2.61 -3.41
N MET A 197 0.34 3.29 -3.97
CA MET A 197 -1.08 2.93 -3.84
C MET A 197 -1.61 2.44 -5.17
N VAL A 198 -2.48 1.42 -5.15
CA VAL A 198 -3.28 1.06 -6.31
C VAL A 198 -4.75 1.35 -6.05
N THR A 199 -5.44 1.85 -7.06
CA THR A 199 -6.87 2.11 -7.01
C THR A 199 -7.48 2.17 -8.42
N HIS A 200 -8.78 1.95 -8.50
CA HIS A 200 -9.55 2.23 -9.71
C HIS A 200 -10.35 3.55 -9.60
N ASP A 201 -10.36 4.16 -8.39
CA ASP A 201 -11.08 5.41 -8.14
C ASP A 201 -10.21 6.63 -8.50
N PRO A 202 -10.64 7.45 -9.48
CA PRO A 202 -9.89 8.63 -9.90
C PRO A 202 -9.79 9.70 -8.80
N VAL A 203 -10.75 9.80 -7.89
CA VAL A 203 -10.71 10.75 -6.76
C VAL A 203 -9.60 10.33 -5.80
N CYS A 204 -9.54 9.05 -5.43
CA CYS A 204 -8.46 8.53 -4.60
C CYS A 204 -7.09 8.65 -5.29
N ALA A 205 -7.02 8.39 -6.60
CA ALA A 205 -5.78 8.53 -7.36
C ALA A 205 -5.21 9.96 -7.31
N SER A 206 -6.07 10.96 -7.27
CA SER A 206 -5.66 12.39 -7.25
C SER A 206 -4.95 12.83 -5.96
N TYR A 207 -4.93 12.02 -4.91
CA TYR A 207 -4.16 12.31 -3.70
C TYR A 207 -2.66 12.03 -3.86
N GLY A 208 -2.26 11.22 -4.85
CA GLY A 208 -0.87 11.00 -5.19
C GLY A 208 -0.25 12.20 -5.91
N GLN A 209 1.05 12.39 -5.72
CA GLN A 209 1.86 13.38 -6.45
C GLN A 209 2.13 12.94 -7.90
N ARG A 210 2.01 11.66 -8.17
CA ARG A 210 2.19 11.04 -9.49
C ARG A 210 1.16 9.94 -9.70
N VAL A 211 0.61 9.87 -10.90
CA VAL A 211 -0.38 8.85 -11.30
C VAL A 211 0.15 8.08 -12.50
N ILE A 212 0.33 6.78 -12.34
CA ILE A 212 0.71 5.84 -13.40
C ILE A 212 -0.54 5.06 -13.80
N ARG A 213 -0.96 5.19 -15.06
CA ARG A 213 -2.09 4.42 -15.60
C ARG A 213 -1.62 3.12 -16.21
N VAL A 214 -2.25 2.02 -15.79
CA VAL A 214 -1.96 0.67 -16.27
C VAL A 214 -3.19 0.10 -16.95
N MET A 215 -3.01 -0.40 -18.18
CA MET A 215 -4.02 -1.10 -18.96
C MET A 215 -3.39 -2.35 -19.59
N ASP A 216 -4.06 -3.48 -19.48
CA ASP A 216 -3.62 -4.78 -20.04
C ASP A 216 -2.17 -5.15 -19.71
N GLY A 217 -1.77 -4.83 -18.48
CA GLY A 217 -0.44 -5.11 -17.95
C GLY A 217 0.67 -4.20 -18.49
N ARG A 218 0.34 -3.06 -19.10
CA ARG A 218 1.29 -2.05 -19.61
C ARG A 218 1.02 -0.69 -18.99
N ILE A 219 2.05 0.12 -18.83
CA ILE A 219 1.90 1.55 -18.52
C ILE A 219 1.47 2.24 -19.83
N VAL A 220 0.34 2.94 -19.76
CA VAL A 220 -0.21 3.72 -20.88
C VAL A 220 -0.06 5.22 -20.66
N GLU A 221 0.08 5.65 -19.41
CA GLU A 221 0.23 7.06 -19.06
C GLU A 221 1.00 7.18 -17.74
N ASP A 222 1.81 8.22 -17.61
CA ASP A 222 2.60 8.54 -16.42
C ASP A 222 2.57 10.05 -16.23
N ILE A 223 1.84 10.50 -15.20
CA ILE A 223 1.51 11.92 -15.00
C ILE A 223 2.10 12.37 -13.68
N ASP A 224 2.94 13.39 -13.70
CA ASP A 224 3.32 14.12 -12.51
C ASP A 224 2.24 15.16 -12.18
N VAL A 225 1.61 14.99 -11.03
CA VAL A 225 0.50 15.84 -10.57
C VAL A 225 1.01 17.00 -9.69
N GLY A 226 2.24 16.89 -9.20
CA GLY A 226 2.84 17.86 -8.28
C GLY A 226 2.31 17.76 -6.85
N GLU A 227 2.68 18.72 -6.01
CA GLU A 227 2.33 18.73 -4.58
C GLU A 227 0.89 19.17 -4.29
N THR A 228 0.26 19.87 -5.20
CA THR A 228 -1.12 20.36 -5.02
C THR A 228 -2.09 19.33 -5.55
N PRO A 229 -3.13 18.92 -4.77
CA PRO A 229 -4.13 18.01 -5.31
C PRO A 229 -4.78 18.67 -6.52
N PRO A 230 -4.87 17.96 -7.66
CA PRO A 230 -5.54 18.50 -8.83
C PRO A 230 -7.00 18.80 -8.45
N ARG A 231 -7.51 19.93 -8.91
CA ARG A 231 -8.96 20.10 -8.99
C ARG A 231 -9.48 18.94 -9.84
N LEU A 232 -10.56 18.28 -9.42
CA LEU A 232 -11.20 17.07 -9.98
C LEU A 232 -11.28 16.98 -11.53
N SER A 233 -10.95 18.06 -12.25
CA SER A 233 -11.00 18.17 -13.71
C SER A 233 -9.86 17.49 -14.48
N LEU A 234 -8.77 17.06 -13.82
CA LEU A 234 -7.60 16.49 -14.51
C LEU A 234 -7.62 14.98 -14.66
N VAL A 235 -8.48 14.28 -13.90
CA VAL A 235 -8.61 12.83 -14.04
C VAL A 235 -9.85 12.54 -14.89
N ARG A 236 -9.70 12.52 -16.21
CA ARG A 236 -10.79 12.11 -17.10
C ARG A 236 -11.15 10.64 -16.83
N PRO A 237 -12.46 10.29 -16.69
CA PRO A 237 -12.87 8.91 -16.65
C PRO A 237 -12.41 8.22 -17.95
N VAL A 238 -11.94 6.99 -17.83
CA VAL A 238 -11.66 6.14 -19.00
C VAL A 238 -12.99 5.94 -19.71
N SER A 239 -13.20 6.62 -20.85
CA SER A 239 -14.32 6.34 -21.73
C SER A 239 -14.11 4.93 -22.26
N GLY A 240 -14.88 3.97 -21.74
CA GLY A 240 -14.97 2.64 -22.30
C GLY A 240 -15.54 2.72 -23.71
N ALA A 241 -14.85 2.11 -24.63
CA ALA A 241 -15.42 1.64 -25.90
C ALA A 241 -15.74 0.16 -25.76
#